data_31c8992ca29f422737a7db08fc4a4434
#
_entry.id   31c8992ca29f422737a7db08fc4a4434
#
_cell.length_a   1.000
_cell.length_b   1.000
_cell.length_c   1.000
_cell.angle_alpha   90.00
_cell.angle_beta   90.00
_cell.angle_gamma   90.00
#
_symmetry.space_group_name_H-M   'P 1'
#
loop_
_entity.id
_entity.type
_entity.pdbx_description
1 polymer ?
#
loop_
_entity_poly.entity_id
_entity_poly.type
_entity_poly.pdbx_seq_one_letter_code
_entity_poly.pdbx_strand_id
1 'polypeptide(L)'
;MPGAMSGGEPVPADGKLPVSALTGVGSRPFGIYVHVPFCVTRCGYCDFNTYTAPELDSAGPGGRPPQTPPRGNSVSPANYAELAVAELRFARKVLGDARRRGGPGGRLPPAKVATVFFGGGTPTLLAPSAFGAILRAIDDEFGLLPDAEVTAEANPESVTEASLAELRAQGVTRMSFGMQSVVTEVLAVLDRVHQPGRPLACVKWARDAGFGHVSLDLIYGTPGESDADWRRSLEAAVGAGPDHVSAYALTVEDGTRLAARVRRGELTAPDDDVLAGRYVIADEMLTAAGYGWYEISNWATGRPARCAHNMLYWTGGDWWGIGPGAHSHVGGTRWWNVRHPAAYAARISSGASPGQAREILTGAETHLERVMLLTRLSDGCPLTILNPDGRAAVARVAADGLGRIIDNERLVLTRSGRLLADTVVRALS
;
A
#
# COMPACT_ATOMS: atom_id res chain seq x y z
N MET A 1 -6.38 4.42 5.44
CA MET A 1 -7.24 3.51 4.64
C MET A 1 -8.66 4.01 4.70
N PRO A 2 -9.44 4.05 3.62
CA PRO A 2 -10.85 4.36 3.76
C PRO A 2 -11.49 3.26 4.61
N GLY A 3 -12.28 3.68 5.62
CA GLY A 3 -13.12 2.78 6.41
C GLY A 3 -13.96 1.86 5.52
N ALA A 4 -14.60 0.85 6.10
CA ALA A 4 -15.33 -0.20 5.37
C ALA A 4 -16.02 0.37 4.13
N MET A 5 -15.54 -0.01 2.95
CA MET A 5 -16.16 0.42 1.71
C MET A 5 -17.64 0.04 1.74
N SER A 6 -18.53 1.01 1.54
CA SER A 6 -19.96 0.77 1.36
C SER A 6 -20.14 -0.35 0.35
N GLY A 7 -21.05 -1.28 0.61
CA GLY A 7 -21.19 -2.50 -0.18
C GLY A 7 -21.41 -2.19 -1.66
N GLY A 8 -20.32 -2.20 -2.43
CA GLY A 8 -20.34 -2.02 -3.89
C GLY A 8 -21.20 -3.06 -4.59
N GLU A 9 -21.41 -2.92 -5.90
CA GLU A 9 -22.12 -3.91 -6.68
C GLU A 9 -21.30 -5.21 -6.83
N PRO A 10 -21.92 -6.39 -6.94
CA PRO A 10 -21.20 -7.65 -7.12
C PRO A 10 -20.34 -7.63 -8.39
N VAL A 11 -19.12 -8.16 -8.30
CA VAL A 11 -18.28 -8.37 -9.49
C VAL A 11 -18.86 -9.53 -10.33
N PRO A 12 -19.01 -9.37 -11.68
CA PRO A 12 -19.40 -10.47 -12.53
C PRO A 12 -18.45 -11.68 -12.40
N ALA A 13 -19.00 -12.90 -12.51
CA ALA A 13 -18.21 -14.12 -12.37
C ALA A 13 -17.06 -14.24 -13.39
N ASP A 14 -17.21 -13.64 -14.57
CA ASP A 14 -16.18 -13.54 -15.60
C ASP A 14 -15.19 -12.38 -15.37
N GLY A 15 -15.38 -11.59 -14.31
CA GLY A 15 -14.54 -10.43 -13.97
C GLY A 15 -14.63 -9.25 -14.93
N LYS A 16 -15.62 -9.24 -15.83
CA LYS A 16 -15.74 -8.24 -16.90
C LYS A 16 -15.79 -6.81 -16.36
N LEU A 17 -14.87 -5.98 -16.85
CA LEU A 17 -14.84 -4.55 -16.56
C LEU A 17 -15.84 -3.79 -17.45
N PRO A 18 -16.43 -2.67 -16.96
CA PRO A 18 -17.25 -1.79 -17.77
C PRO A 18 -16.42 -1.12 -18.88
N VAL A 19 -17.09 -0.72 -19.98
CA VAL A 19 -16.41 -0.08 -21.12
C VAL A 19 -15.72 1.23 -20.68
N SER A 20 -16.31 1.97 -19.75
CA SER A 20 -15.71 3.20 -19.18
C SER A 20 -14.34 2.98 -18.57
N ALA A 21 -14.12 1.84 -17.88
CA ALA A 21 -12.84 1.51 -17.28
C ALA A 21 -11.72 1.33 -18.32
N LEU A 22 -12.08 0.98 -19.53
CA LEU A 22 -11.14 0.65 -20.60
C LEU A 22 -10.67 1.87 -21.39
N THR A 23 -11.37 2.99 -21.24
CA THR A 23 -10.99 4.25 -21.85
C THR A 23 -9.70 4.75 -21.23
N GLY A 24 -8.63 4.87 -22.04
CA GLY A 24 -7.31 5.30 -21.57
C GLY A 24 -6.47 4.23 -20.86
N VAL A 25 -6.89 2.97 -20.84
CA VAL A 25 -6.00 1.87 -20.43
C VAL A 25 -4.80 1.82 -21.36
N GLY A 26 -3.59 1.82 -20.79
CA GLY A 26 -2.31 1.88 -21.51
C GLY A 26 -1.79 3.30 -21.74
N SER A 27 -2.56 4.36 -21.47
CA SER A 27 -2.06 5.75 -21.38
C SER A 27 -1.62 6.14 -19.98
N ARG A 28 -2.07 5.40 -18.95
CA ARG A 28 -1.67 5.57 -17.56
C ARG A 28 -0.62 4.52 -17.17
N PRO A 29 0.29 4.83 -16.24
CA PRO A 29 1.16 3.82 -15.64
C PRO A 29 0.32 2.66 -15.08
N PHE A 30 0.82 1.43 -15.21
CA PHE A 30 0.15 0.23 -14.72
C PHE A 30 1.03 -0.53 -13.73
N GLY A 31 0.46 -0.90 -12.59
CA GLY A 31 1.12 -1.66 -11.54
C GLY A 31 0.43 -2.97 -11.21
N ILE A 32 1.16 -3.87 -10.58
CA ILE A 32 0.62 -5.09 -9.96
C ILE A 32 0.88 -5.03 -8.46
N TYR A 33 -0.19 -5.16 -7.66
CA TYR A 33 -0.08 -5.34 -6.22
C TYR A 33 -0.32 -6.82 -5.89
N VAL A 34 0.60 -7.42 -5.14
CA VAL A 34 0.49 -8.84 -4.73
C VAL A 34 0.28 -8.87 -3.21
N HIS A 35 -0.94 -9.22 -2.80
CA HIS A 35 -1.33 -9.31 -1.40
C HIS A 35 -0.99 -10.68 -0.82
N VAL A 36 0.05 -10.74 -0.01
CA VAL A 36 0.45 -11.97 0.69
C VAL A 36 -0.18 -11.98 2.08
N PRO A 37 -1.17 -12.86 2.35
CA PRO A 37 -2.00 -12.75 3.55
C PRO A 37 -1.38 -13.40 4.79
N PHE A 38 -0.13 -13.83 4.77
CA PHE A 38 0.46 -14.66 5.83
C PHE A 38 1.22 -13.82 6.85
N CYS A 39 1.04 -14.13 8.14
CA CYS A 39 1.83 -13.62 9.24
C CYS A 39 2.21 -14.77 10.21
N VAL A 40 3.39 -14.69 10.80
CA VAL A 40 3.76 -15.57 11.94
C VAL A 40 2.94 -15.16 13.16
N THR A 41 2.89 -13.85 13.43
CA THR A 41 2.13 -13.24 14.53
C THR A 41 1.44 -12.00 14.00
N ARG A 42 0.17 -11.79 14.35
CA ARG A 42 -0.56 -10.58 14.02
C ARG A 42 -0.27 -9.49 15.06
N CYS A 43 0.19 -8.32 14.61
CA CYS A 43 0.37 -7.15 15.45
C CYS A 43 -0.96 -6.67 16.04
N GLY A 44 -0.92 -6.05 17.22
CA GLY A 44 -2.13 -5.61 17.93
C GLY A 44 -2.93 -4.53 17.24
N TYR A 45 -2.29 -3.72 16.41
CA TYR A 45 -2.88 -2.60 15.65
C TYR A 45 -3.30 -2.97 14.22
N CYS A 46 -2.91 -4.16 13.72
CA CYS A 46 -3.05 -4.50 12.31
C CYS A 46 -4.49 -4.81 11.90
N ASP A 47 -5.03 -4.03 10.97
CA ASP A 47 -6.34 -4.17 10.33
C ASP A 47 -6.26 -4.84 8.94
N PHE A 48 -5.06 -5.16 8.47
CA PHE A 48 -4.87 -5.77 7.16
C PHE A 48 -5.48 -7.17 7.08
N ASN A 49 -5.85 -7.58 5.87
CA ASN A 49 -6.38 -8.91 5.60
C ASN A 49 -5.29 -9.98 5.73
N THR A 50 -4.91 -10.29 6.95
CA THR A 50 -3.80 -11.20 7.26
C THR A 50 -4.25 -12.36 8.14
N TYR A 51 -3.56 -13.49 8.01
CA TYR A 51 -3.88 -14.74 8.72
C TYR A 51 -2.60 -15.37 9.25
N THR A 52 -2.67 -15.82 10.50
CA THR A 52 -1.68 -16.74 11.07
C THR A 52 -2.03 -18.20 10.72
N ALA A 53 -1.08 -19.12 10.82
CA ALA A 53 -1.34 -20.53 10.51
C ALA A 53 -2.54 -21.10 11.30
N PRO A 54 -2.71 -20.88 12.62
CA PRO A 54 -3.90 -21.35 13.34
C PRO A 54 -5.22 -20.74 12.84
N GLU A 55 -5.21 -19.51 12.31
CA GLU A 55 -6.41 -18.86 11.77
C GLU A 55 -6.79 -19.40 10.40
N LEU A 56 -5.81 -19.87 9.61
CA LEU A 56 -6.06 -20.54 8.34
C LEU A 56 -6.68 -21.93 8.52
N ASP A 57 -6.31 -22.61 9.61
CA ASP A 57 -6.81 -23.94 9.97
C ASP A 57 -8.16 -23.88 10.72
N SER A 58 -8.48 -22.73 11.33
CA SER A 58 -9.73 -22.55 12.07
C SER A 58 -10.88 -22.22 11.11
N ALA A 59 -12.09 -22.70 11.46
CA ALA A 59 -13.33 -22.36 10.76
C ALA A 59 -13.55 -20.85 10.74
N GLY A 60 -14.06 -20.33 9.61
CA GLY A 60 -14.34 -18.92 9.40
C GLY A 60 -15.19 -18.25 10.49
N PRO A 61 -15.32 -16.91 10.48
CA PRO A 61 -15.98 -16.14 11.51
C PRO A 61 -17.42 -16.61 11.70
N GLY A 62 -17.71 -17.18 12.88
CA GLY A 62 -19.04 -17.67 13.24
C GLY A 62 -19.09 -19.01 13.95
N GLY A 63 -17.94 -19.66 14.23
CA GLY A 63 -17.89 -20.86 15.10
C GLY A 63 -18.62 -22.09 14.56
N ARG A 64 -19.02 -22.11 13.29
CA ARG A 64 -19.49 -23.32 12.61
C ARG A 64 -18.27 -24.06 12.08
N PRO A 65 -18.07 -25.35 12.42
CA PRO A 65 -17.04 -26.14 11.77
C PRO A 65 -17.28 -26.08 10.25
N PRO A 66 -16.22 -25.87 9.43
CA PRO A 66 -16.40 -25.98 7.98
C PRO A 66 -16.92 -27.39 7.73
N GLN A 67 -18.00 -27.51 6.99
CA GLN A 67 -18.20 -28.73 6.21
C GLN A 67 -16.93 -28.84 5.40
N THR A 68 -16.12 -29.84 5.69
CA THR A 68 -14.75 -30.11 5.25
C THR A 68 -14.49 -29.46 3.89
N PRO A 69 -13.62 -28.43 3.77
CA PRO A 69 -13.27 -27.94 2.45
C PRO A 69 -12.67 -29.13 1.69
N PRO A 70 -13.00 -29.31 0.42
CA PRO A 70 -12.41 -30.38 -0.36
C PRO A 70 -10.90 -30.28 -0.21
N ARG A 71 -10.24 -31.40 0.11
CA ARG A 71 -8.78 -31.50 0.18
C ARG A 71 -8.22 -30.95 -1.13
N GLY A 72 -7.65 -29.75 -1.12
CA GLY A 72 -7.15 -29.08 -2.33
C GLY A 72 -7.26 -27.55 -2.33
N ASN A 73 -8.14 -26.95 -1.51
CA ASN A 73 -8.36 -25.50 -1.49
C ASN A 73 -7.72 -24.76 -0.31
N SER A 74 -6.78 -25.37 0.40
CA SER A 74 -6.01 -24.69 1.44
C SER A 74 -4.97 -23.76 0.79
N VAL A 75 -4.94 -22.49 1.20
CA VAL A 75 -3.91 -21.53 0.78
C VAL A 75 -2.80 -21.53 1.82
N SER A 76 -1.60 -21.75 1.36
CA SER A 76 -0.39 -21.77 2.20
C SER A 76 0.74 -21.01 1.49
N PRO A 77 1.81 -20.62 2.19
CA PRO A 77 2.97 -20.04 1.53
C PRO A 77 3.54 -20.91 0.40
N ALA A 78 3.40 -22.24 0.50
CA ALA A 78 3.96 -23.17 -0.47
C ALA A 78 3.22 -23.18 -1.82
N ASN A 79 1.89 -22.99 -1.84
CA ASN A 79 1.09 -23.02 -3.07
C ASN A 79 0.57 -21.64 -3.51
N TYR A 80 0.90 -20.59 -2.76
CA TYR A 80 0.42 -19.23 -3.03
C TYR A 80 0.82 -18.73 -4.42
N ALA A 81 2.06 -19.00 -4.84
CA ALA A 81 2.55 -18.56 -6.16
C ALA A 81 1.73 -19.13 -7.31
N GLU A 82 1.28 -20.38 -7.23
CA GLU A 82 0.45 -21.03 -8.27
C GLU A 82 -0.90 -20.31 -8.40
N LEU A 83 -1.52 -19.95 -7.27
CA LEU A 83 -2.79 -19.23 -7.25
C LEU A 83 -2.63 -17.79 -7.78
N ALA A 84 -1.55 -17.10 -7.39
CA ALA A 84 -1.24 -15.76 -7.88
C ALA A 84 -0.99 -15.76 -9.40
N VAL A 85 -0.26 -16.74 -9.92
CA VAL A 85 -0.05 -16.93 -11.36
C VAL A 85 -1.36 -17.21 -12.10
N ALA A 86 -2.24 -18.02 -11.52
CA ALA A 86 -3.55 -18.29 -12.12
C ALA A 86 -4.42 -17.01 -12.17
N GLU A 87 -4.37 -16.17 -11.12
CA GLU A 87 -5.06 -14.87 -11.14
C GLU A 87 -4.45 -13.90 -12.16
N LEU A 88 -3.13 -13.86 -12.31
CA LEU A 88 -2.47 -13.05 -13.35
C LEU A 88 -2.96 -13.40 -14.75
N ARG A 89 -3.06 -14.69 -15.05
CA ARG A 89 -3.63 -15.16 -16.33
C ARG A 89 -5.10 -14.78 -16.49
N PHE A 90 -5.88 -14.87 -15.42
CA PHE A 90 -7.26 -14.40 -15.40
C PHE A 90 -7.34 -12.89 -15.67
N ALA A 91 -6.54 -12.09 -15.00
CA ALA A 91 -6.45 -10.63 -15.19
C ALA A 91 -6.08 -10.28 -16.65
N ARG A 92 -5.11 -11.00 -17.22
CA ARG A 92 -4.71 -10.83 -18.62
C ARG A 92 -5.86 -11.10 -19.59
N LYS A 93 -6.63 -12.17 -19.34
CA LYS A 93 -7.82 -12.50 -20.14
C LYS A 93 -8.86 -11.37 -20.06
N VAL A 94 -9.21 -10.92 -18.86
CA VAL A 94 -10.19 -9.85 -18.64
C VAL A 94 -9.77 -8.57 -19.37
N LEU A 95 -8.52 -8.11 -19.20
CA LEU A 95 -8.00 -6.92 -19.86
C LEU A 95 -7.85 -7.11 -21.39
N GLY A 96 -7.52 -8.32 -21.85
CA GLY A 96 -7.42 -8.65 -23.28
C GLY A 96 -8.77 -8.70 -23.96
N ASP A 97 -9.79 -9.28 -23.35
CA ASP A 97 -11.16 -9.34 -23.88
C ASP A 97 -11.82 -7.96 -23.90
N ALA A 98 -11.54 -7.16 -22.92
CA ALA A 98 -11.97 -5.79 -22.81
C ALA A 98 -11.49 -4.92 -23.98
N ARG A 99 -10.22 -5.08 -24.37
CA ARG A 99 -9.63 -4.36 -25.52
C ARG A 99 -10.24 -4.75 -26.88
N ARG A 100 -10.69 -5.99 -27.03
CA ARG A 100 -11.38 -6.44 -28.24
C ARG A 100 -12.76 -5.81 -28.42
N ARG A 101 -13.40 -5.36 -27.33
CA ARG A 101 -14.76 -4.80 -27.31
C ARG A 101 -14.80 -3.26 -27.44
N GLY A 102 -13.66 -2.58 -27.29
CA GLY A 102 -13.57 -1.11 -27.26
C GLY A 102 -13.72 -0.38 -28.59
N GLY A 103 -14.19 -1.04 -29.66
CA GLY A 103 -14.51 -0.41 -30.96
C GLY A 103 -13.35 -0.34 -31.97
N PRO A 104 -13.56 0.22 -33.17
CA PRO A 104 -12.67 0.10 -34.33
C PRO A 104 -11.38 0.93 -34.28
N GLY A 105 -10.98 1.44 -33.13
CA GLY A 105 -9.82 2.33 -32.94
C GLY A 105 -8.48 1.67 -32.62
N GLY A 106 -8.34 0.36 -32.75
CA GLY A 106 -7.03 -0.26 -32.70
C GLY A 106 -6.66 -0.93 -31.37
N ARG A 107 -5.89 -2.00 -31.50
CA ARG A 107 -5.17 -2.65 -30.44
C ARG A 107 -4.21 -1.66 -29.75
N LEU A 108 -4.59 -1.10 -28.62
CA LEU A 108 -3.61 -0.50 -27.74
C LEU A 108 -2.63 -1.60 -27.28
N PRO A 109 -1.32 -1.36 -27.33
CA PRO A 109 -0.35 -2.32 -26.78
C PRO A 109 -0.70 -2.60 -25.31
N PRO A 110 -0.39 -3.80 -24.79
CA PRO A 110 -0.55 -4.06 -23.36
C PRO A 110 0.22 -2.98 -22.59
N ALA A 111 -0.43 -2.37 -21.59
CA ALA A 111 0.29 -1.53 -20.65
C ALA A 111 1.34 -2.42 -19.99
N LYS A 112 2.61 -2.14 -20.25
CA LYS A 112 3.69 -2.83 -19.53
C LYS A 112 3.63 -2.45 -18.06
N VAL A 113 3.96 -3.41 -17.20
CA VAL A 113 3.97 -3.20 -15.77
C VAL A 113 5.17 -2.34 -15.39
N ALA A 114 4.90 -1.18 -14.80
CA ALA A 114 5.92 -0.25 -14.33
C ALA A 114 6.33 -0.52 -12.88
N THR A 115 5.42 -1.09 -12.08
CA THR A 115 5.68 -1.37 -10.67
C THR A 115 5.05 -2.67 -10.24
N VAL A 116 5.75 -3.44 -9.40
CA VAL A 116 5.21 -4.59 -8.68
C VAL A 116 5.43 -4.37 -7.19
N PHE A 117 4.40 -4.59 -6.38
CA PHE A 117 4.51 -4.42 -4.93
C PHE A 117 3.97 -5.66 -4.23
N PHE A 118 4.83 -6.35 -3.50
CA PHE A 118 4.47 -7.45 -2.61
C PHE A 118 4.25 -6.90 -1.21
N GLY A 119 2.99 -6.91 -0.75
CA GLY A 119 2.60 -6.35 0.53
C GLY A 119 1.56 -7.20 1.27
N GLY A 120 1.03 -6.64 2.34
CA GLY A 120 -0.07 -7.22 3.11
C GLY A 120 0.35 -7.73 4.48
N GLY A 121 0.53 -9.03 4.64
CA GLY A 121 1.00 -9.63 5.88
C GLY A 121 2.52 -9.56 6.01
N THR A 122 3.18 -10.64 5.65
CA THR A 122 4.64 -10.72 5.62
C THR A 122 5.05 -11.44 4.33
N PRO A 123 5.23 -10.72 3.23
CA PRO A 123 5.56 -11.31 1.92
C PRO A 123 6.78 -12.25 1.96
N THR A 124 7.76 -11.91 2.78
CA THR A 124 8.99 -12.69 2.95
C THR A 124 8.85 -14.02 3.71
N LEU A 125 7.61 -14.41 4.05
CA LEU A 125 7.29 -15.80 4.42
C LEU A 125 7.15 -16.71 3.19
N LEU A 126 7.02 -16.15 1.99
CA LEU A 126 7.14 -16.90 0.76
C LEU A 126 8.61 -17.22 0.47
N ALA A 127 8.87 -18.39 -0.09
CA ALA A 127 10.21 -18.70 -0.58
C ALA A 127 10.63 -17.71 -1.68
N PRO A 128 11.90 -17.29 -1.77
CA PRO A 128 12.37 -16.38 -2.83
C PRO A 128 12.01 -16.85 -4.26
N SER A 129 12.01 -18.16 -4.52
CA SER A 129 11.59 -18.74 -5.79
C SER A 129 10.13 -18.44 -6.17
N ALA A 130 9.24 -18.23 -5.17
CA ALA A 130 7.85 -17.84 -5.40
C ALA A 130 7.77 -16.41 -5.97
N PHE A 131 8.59 -15.47 -5.48
CA PHE A 131 8.70 -14.13 -6.08
C PHE A 131 9.12 -14.24 -7.55
N GLY A 132 10.16 -15.01 -7.84
CA GLY A 132 10.63 -15.20 -9.21
C GLY A 132 9.57 -15.84 -10.12
N ALA A 133 8.79 -16.79 -9.61
CA ALA A 133 7.69 -17.39 -10.37
C ALA A 133 6.57 -16.38 -10.71
N ILE A 134 6.18 -15.55 -9.73
CA ILE A 134 5.17 -14.51 -9.93
C ILE A 134 5.70 -13.42 -10.89
N LEU A 135 6.94 -12.98 -10.72
CA LEU A 135 7.54 -11.94 -11.58
C LEU A 135 7.69 -12.41 -13.03
N ARG A 136 8.09 -13.66 -13.25
CA ARG A 136 8.11 -14.25 -14.61
C ARG A 136 6.71 -14.29 -15.21
N ALA A 137 5.70 -14.70 -14.45
CA ALA A 137 4.33 -14.70 -14.95
C ALA A 137 3.80 -13.28 -15.26
N ILE A 138 4.20 -12.27 -14.50
CA ILE A 138 3.90 -10.86 -14.80
C ILE A 138 4.54 -10.45 -16.13
N ASP A 139 5.81 -10.80 -16.32
CA ASP A 139 6.53 -10.48 -17.56
C ASP A 139 5.92 -11.21 -18.78
N ASP A 140 5.65 -12.50 -18.66
CA ASP A 140 5.04 -13.30 -19.71
C ASP A 140 3.64 -12.80 -20.12
N GLU A 141 2.81 -12.42 -19.17
CA GLU A 141 1.41 -12.04 -19.41
C GLU A 141 1.26 -10.55 -19.81
N PHE A 142 2.03 -9.65 -19.20
CA PHE A 142 1.87 -8.19 -19.37
C PHE A 142 3.10 -7.52 -19.98
N GLY A 143 4.28 -8.08 -19.81
CA GLY A 143 5.56 -7.43 -20.03
C GLY A 143 5.94 -6.52 -18.86
N LEU A 144 7.13 -6.72 -18.31
CA LEU A 144 7.70 -5.85 -17.28
C LEU A 144 8.59 -4.78 -17.94
N LEU A 145 8.52 -3.53 -17.46
CA LEU A 145 9.44 -2.50 -17.92
C LEU A 145 10.87 -2.84 -17.44
N PRO A 146 11.91 -2.56 -18.21
CA PRO A 146 13.31 -2.86 -17.81
C PRO A 146 13.74 -2.18 -16.50
N ASP A 147 13.15 -1.03 -16.21
CA ASP A 147 13.36 -0.19 -15.02
C ASP A 147 12.21 -0.29 -14.01
N ALA A 148 11.36 -1.32 -14.10
CA ALA A 148 10.25 -1.51 -13.19
C ALA A 148 10.71 -1.59 -11.73
N GLU A 149 10.05 -0.84 -10.85
CA GLU A 149 10.24 -1.00 -9.41
C GLU A 149 9.55 -2.27 -8.94
N VAL A 150 10.29 -3.17 -8.31
CA VAL A 150 9.76 -4.36 -7.64
C VAL A 150 10.04 -4.24 -6.15
N THR A 151 9.00 -3.92 -5.38
CA THR A 151 9.07 -3.73 -3.94
C THR A 151 8.58 -4.97 -3.19
N ALA A 152 9.25 -5.31 -2.10
CA ALA A 152 8.74 -6.29 -1.13
C ALA A 152 8.79 -5.73 0.30
N GLU A 153 7.67 -5.87 1.01
CA GLU A 153 7.61 -5.61 2.45
C GLU A 153 8.18 -6.82 3.22
N ALA A 154 8.82 -6.54 4.34
CA ALA A 154 9.38 -7.56 5.22
C ALA A 154 9.19 -7.23 6.70
N ASN A 155 8.84 -8.24 7.48
CA ASN A 155 9.12 -8.19 8.90
C ASN A 155 10.63 -8.43 9.09
N PRO A 156 11.35 -7.62 9.88
CA PRO A 156 12.79 -7.78 10.06
C PRO A 156 13.23 -9.18 10.53
N GLU A 157 12.38 -9.91 11.27
CA GLU A 157 12.66 -11.27 11.71
C GLU A 157 12.41 -12.35 10.63
N SER A 158 11.74 -11.99 9.53
CA SER A 158 11.45 -12.93 8.43
C SER A 158 12.56 -13.01 7.38
N VAL A 159 13.63 -12.24 7.52
CA VAL A 159 14.71 -12.17 6.55
C VAL A 159 16.08 -12.45 7.18
N THR A 160 16.98 -12.95 6.35
CA THR A 160 18.41 -13.11 6.64
C THR A 160 19.20 -12.46 5.51
N GLU A 161 20.51 -12.28 5.71
CA GLU A 161 21.41 -11.81 4.68
C GLU A 161 21.33 -12.67 3.40
N ALA A 162 21.32 -13.99 3.56
CA ALA A 162 21.20 -14.94 2.46
C ALA A 162 19.83 -14.82 1.73
N SER A 163 18.71 -14.75 2.48
CA SER A 163 17.38 -14.63 1.85
C SER A 163 17.20 -13.31 1.11
N LEU A 164 17.80 -12.22 1.58
CA LEU A 164 17.79 -10.94 0.86
C LEU A 164 18.58 -11.03 -0.45
N ALA A 165 19.75 -11.66 -0.44
CA ALA A 165 20.53 -11.89 -1.67
C ALA A 165 19.73 -12.75 -2.68
N GLU A 166 19.03 -13.79 -2.21
CA GLU A 166 18.15 -14.59 -3.04
C GLU A 166 16.98 -13.78 -3.62
N LEU A 167 16.29 -12.97 -2.79
CA LEU A 167 15.21 -12.09 -3.27
C LEU A 167 15.70 -11.11 -4.34
N ARG A 168 16.88 -10.54 -4.13
CA ARG A 168 17.52 -9.67 -5.11
C ARG A 168 17.80 -10.41 -6.44
N ALA A 169 18.29 -11.64 -6.37
CA ALA A 169 18.52 -12.49 -7.53
C ALA A 169 17.22 -12.87 -8.26
N GLN A 170 16.08 -12.92 -7.57
CA GLN A 170 14.78 -13.14 -8.19
C GLN A 170 14.17 -11.90 -8.84
N GLY A 171 14.80 -10.72 -8.73
CA GLY A 171 14.36 -9.50 -9.40
C GLY A 171 13.69 -8.47 -8.49
N VAL A 172 13.66 -8.67 -7.17
CA VAL A 172 13.21 -7.62 -6.24
C VAL A 172 14.24 -6.49 -6.24
N THR A 173 13.80 -5.24 -6.41
CA THR A 173 14.68 -4.07 -6.54
C THR A 173 14.66 -3.16 -5.32
N ARG A 174 13.60 -3.23 -4.49
CA ARG A 174 13.36 -2.39 -3.32
C ARG A 174 12.86 -3.22 -2.15
N MET A 175 13.36 -2.95 -0.95
CA MET A 175 12.86 -3.55 0.30
C MET A 175 12.26 -2.48 1.22
N SER A 176 11.15 -2.81 1.91
CA SER A 176 10.59 -2.02 3.00
C SER A 176 10.54 -2.85 4.27
N PHE A 177 11.14 -2.36 5.35
CA PHE A 177 11.21 -3.07 6.61
C PHE A 177 10.36 -2.39 7.68
N GLY A 178 9.41 -3.13 8.25
CA GLY A 178 8.57 -2.65 9.34
C GLY A 178 9.35 -2.53 10.66
N MET A 179 9.97 -1.39 10.89
CA MET A 179 10.72 -1.08 12.10
C MET A 179 9.80 -0.67 13.26
N GLN A 180 8.83 0.18 12.98
CA GLN A 180 7.86 0.79 13.88
C GLN A 180 8.51 1.70 14.95
N SER A 181 9.35 1.18 15.82
CA SER A 181 10.09 1.87 16.88
C SER A 181 11.38 1.12 17.23
N VAL A 182 12.33 1.80 17.88
CA VAL A 182 13.48 1.15 18.57
C VAL A 182 13.26 1.02 20.06
N VAL A 183 12.12 1.44 20.58
CA VAL A 183 11.80 1.43 21.99
C VAL A 183 11.03 0.16 22.32
N THR A 184 11.59 -0.68 23.19
CA THR A 184 11.01 -1.99 23.51
C THR A 184 9.59 -1.88 24.08
N GLU A 185 9.34 -0.89 24.94
CA GLU A 185 8.04 -0.64 25.55
C GLU A 185 7.00 -0.25 24.50
N VAL A 186 7.36 0.56 23.51
CA VAL A 186 6.51 0.95 22.38
C VAL A 186 6.19 -0.27 21.51
N LEU A 187 7.21 -1.09 21.19
CA LEU A 187 7.01 -2.33 20.42
C LEU A 187 6.09 -3.30 21.17
N ALA A 188 6.20 -3.41 22.50
CA ALA A 188 5.34 -4.26 23.31
C ALA A 188 3.86 -3.83 23.27
N VAL A 189 3.58 -2.53 23.25
CA VAL A 189 2.19 -2.01 23.09
C VAL A 189 1.62 -2.36 21.72
N LEU A 190 2.45 -2.35 20.69
CA LEU A 190 2.10 -2.69 19.30
C LEU A 190 2.02 -4.22 19.06
N ASP A 191 2.30 -5.05 20.05
CA ASP A 191 2.46 -6.52 19.90
C ASP A 191 3.49 -6.88 18.81
N ARG A 192 4.59 -6.11 18.73
CA ARG A 192 5.75 -6.39 17.86
C ARG A 192 6.81 -7.13 18.64
N VAL A 193 7.31 -8.22 18.07
CA VAL A 193 8.23 -9.14 18.74
C VAL A 193 9.68 -9.07 18.23
N HIS A 194 9.96 -8.25 17.20
CA HIS A 194 11.32 -8.12 16.67
C HIS A 194 12.23 -7.35 17.66
N GLN A 195 13.51 -7.67 17.61
CA GLN A 195 14.52 -6.93 18.39
C GLN A 195 14.75 -5.54 17.80
N PRO A 196 14.85 -4.47 18.61
CA PRO A 196 14.98 -3.09 18.15
C PRO A 196 16.11 -2.84 17.13
N GLY A 197 17.25 -3.52 17.28
CA GLY A 197 18.39 -3.40 16.35
C GLY A 197 18.26 -4.19 15.04
N ARG A 198 17.30 -5.11 14.95
CA ARG A 198 17.13 -5.98 13.79
C ARG A 198 16.80 -5.24 12.50
N PRO A 199 15.87 -4.27 12.47
CA PRO A 199 15.58 -3.49 11.26
C PRO A 199 16.81 -2.74 10.72
N LEU A 200 17.66 -2.22 11.60
CA LEU A 200 18.88 -1.50 11.22
C LEU A 200 19.90 -2.44 10.54
N ALA A 201 20.04 -3.66 11.06
CA ALA A 201 20.84 -4.69 10.43
C ALA A 201 20.28 -5.09 9.06
N CYS A 202 18.95 -5.17 8.92
CA CYS A 202 18.31 -5.47 7.64
C CYS A 202 18.61 -4.40 6.57
N VAL A 203 18.68 -3.12 6.93
CA VAL A 203 19.08 -2.05 5.98
C VAL A 203 20.49 -2.33 5.45
N LYS A 204 21.44 -2.64 6.33
CA LYS A 204 22.80 -2.98 5.93
C LYS A 204 22.82 -4.21 5.01
N TRP A 205 22.18 -5.29 5.38
CA TRP A 205 22.11 -6.52 4.57
C TRP A 205 21.49 -6.30 3.20
N ALA A 206 20.43 -5.49 3.12
CA ALA A 206 19.82 -5.14 1.84
C ALA A 206 20.79 -4.33 0.96
N ARG A 207 21.54 -3.39 1.53
CA ARG A 207 22.60 -2.66 0.81
C ARG A 207 23.68 -3.61 0.30
N ASP A 208 24.18 -4.49 1.14
CA ASP A 208 25.21 -5.46 0.81
C ASP A 208 24.72 -6.43 -0.29
N ALA A 209 23.44 -6.79 -0.31
CA ALA A 209 22.79 -7.59 -1.35
C ALA A 209 22.54 -6.82 -2.67
N GLY A 210 22.78 -5.51 -2.72
CA GLY A 210 22.65 -4.68 -3.92
C GLY A 210 21.23 -4.24 -4.26
N PHE A 211 20.36 -4.07 -3.27
CA PHE A 211 19.06 -3.41 -3.49
C PHE A 211 19.26 -1.93 -3.83
N GLY A 212 18.55 -1.46 -4.87
CA GLY A 212 18.64 -0.07 -5.32
C GLY A 212 18.06 0.91 -4.29
N HIS A 213 17.01 0.52 -3.59
CA HIS A 213 16.35 1.33 -2.57
C HIS A 213 15.95 0.50 -1.35
N VAL A 214 16.08 1.12 -0.17
CA VAL A 214 15.69 0.51 1.11
C VAL A 214 14.85 1.51 1.91
N SER A 215 13.74 1.04 2.46
CA SER A 215 12.81 1.80 3.29
C SER A 215 12.74 1.26 4.71
N LEU A 216 12.52 2.17 5.67
CA LEU A 216 12.08 1.84 7.03
C LEU A 216 10.71 2.44 7.29
N ASP A 217 9.80 1.62 7.84
CA ASP A 217 8.45 2.05 8.19
C ASP A 217 8.35 2.21 9.71
N LEU A 218 7.95 3.40 10.15
CA LEU A 218 7.82 3.79 11.55
C LEU A 218 6.36 4.11 11.88
N ILE A 219 5.99 3.91 13.15
CA ILE A 219 4.69 4.31 13.68
C ILE A 219 4.92 5.22 14.88
N TYR A 220 4.23 6.35 14.91
CA TYR A 220 4.21 7.27 16.05
C TYR A 220 2.81 7.39 16.63
N GLY A 221 2.74 7.85 17.88
CA GLY A 221 1.47 8.00 18.60
C GLY A 221 1.03 6.73 19.34
N THR A 222 1.94 5.79 19.55
CA THR A 222 1.67 4.61 20.38
C THR A 222 1.36 5.05 21.81
N PRO A 223 0.30 4.51 22.45
CA PRO A 223 -0.01 4.81 23.85
C PRO A 223 1.20 4.63 24.77
N GLY A 224 1.50 5.68 25.55
CA GLY A 224 2.67 5.69 26.45
C GLY A 224 4.00 6.09 25.81
N GLU A 225 4.07 6.25 24.49
CA GLU A 225 5.25 6.76 23.80
C GLU A 225 5.47 8.23 24.14
N SER A 226 6.69 8.63 24.48
CA SER A 226 7.09 10.03 24.66
C SER A 226 7.70 10.61 23.37
N ASP A 227 7.80 11.95 23.30
CA ASP A 227 8.51 12.61 22.19
C ASP A 227 10.00 12.24 22.16
N ALA A 228 10.59 11.93 23.31
CA ALA A 228 11.96 11.45 23.39
C ALA A 228 12.10 10.05 22.77
N ASP A 229 11.12 9.15 22.98
CA ASP A 229 11.08 7.82 22.37
C ASP A 229 10.93 7.91 20.85
N TRP A 230 10.05 8.82 20.40
CA TRP A 230 9.87 9.08 18.99
C TRP A 230 11.15 9.60 18.33
N ARG A 231 11.82 10.59 18.96
CA ARG A 231 13.11 11.12 18.46
C ARG A 231 14.18 10.04 18.39
N ARG A 232 14.30 9.16 19.40
CA ARG A 232 15.23 8.01 19.37
C ARG A 232 14.97 7.09 18.20
N SER A 233 13.71 6.84 17.87
CA SER A 233 13.33 5.98 16.74
C SER A 233 13.70 6.62 15.40
N LEU A 234 13.50 7.93 15.26
CA LEU A 234 13.89 8.68 14.05
C LEU A 234 15.43 8.77 13.92
N GLU A 235 16.14 9.03 15.00
CA GLU A 235 17.62 9.06 15.01
C GLU A 235 18.20 7.73 14.58
N ALA A 236 17.67 6.62 15.09
CA ALA A 236 18.11 5.29 14.72
C ALA A 236 17.80 4.97 13.25
N ALA A 237 16.61 5.35 12.76
CA ALA A 237 16.24 5.17 11.36
C ALA A 237 17.16 5.97 10.43
N VAL A 238 17.40 7.26 10.71
CA VAL A 238 18.32 8.11 9.96
C VAL A 238 19.74 7.57 10.01
N GLY A 239 20.20 7.13 11.20
CA GLY A 239 21.54 6.56 11.39
C GLY A 239 21.78 5.26 10.60
N ALA A 240 20.73 4.49 10.30
CA ALA A 240 20.82 3.31 9.44
C ALA A 240 20.97 3.65 7.94
N GLY A 241 20.65 4.88 7.54
CA GLY A 241 20.84 5.38 6.16
C GLY A 241 19.93 4.73 5.11
N PRO A 242 18.62 4.52 5.35
CA PRO A 242 17.71 4.11 4.28
C PRO A 242 17.56 5.24 3.25
N ASP A 243 17.03 4.92 2.06
CA ASP A 243 16.72 5.95 1.05
C ASP A 243 15.35 6.59 1.29
N HIS A 244 14.54 5.93 2.07
CA HIS A 244 13.13 6.25 2.25
C HIS A 244 12.70 5.94 3.68
N VAL A 245 11.85 6.78 4.25
CA VAL A 245 11.24 6.59 5.56
C VAL A 245 9.75 6.84 5.45
N SER A 246 8.95 5.86 5.88
CA SER A 246 7.53 6.04 6.13
C SER A 246 7.33 6.29 7.63
N ALA A 247 6.54 7.30 7.99
CA ALA A 247 6.16 7.58 9.37
C ALA A 247 4.64 7.75 9.45
N TYR A 248 3.97 6.75 10.01
CA TYR A 248 2.51 6.68 10.09
C TYR A 248 2.02 7.03 11.49
N ALA A 249 1.01 7.88 11.58
CA ALA A 249 0.26 8.04 12.82
C ALA A 249 -0.46 6.73 13.16
N LEU A 250 -0.37 6.29 14.40
CA LEU A 250 -1.12 5.12 14.87
C LEU A 250 -2.61 5.42 14.83
N THR A 251 -3.34 4.65 14.04
CA THR A 251 -4.80 4.66 14.02
C THR A 251 -5.33 3.45 14.80
N VAL A 252 -6.34 3.70 15.64
CA VAL A 252 -7.02 2.63 16.40
C VAL A 252 -8.20 2.12 15.58
N GLU A 253 -7.94 1.10 14.76
CA GLU A 253 -8.94 0.53 13.85
C GLU A 253 -9.84 -0.48 14.57
N ASP A 254 -11.15 -0.41 14.33
CA ASP A 254 -12.13 -1.34 14.90
C ASP A 254 -11.82 -2.79 14.52
N GLY A 255 -12.08 -3.71 15.47
CA GLY A 255 -11.78 -5.14 15.28
C GLY A 255 -10.37 -5.54 15.63
N THR A 256 -9.44 -4.60 15.88
CA THR A 256 -8.07 -4.87 16.29
C THR A 256 -7.97 -5.16 17.79
N ARG A 257 -6.90 -5.86 18.21
CA ARG A 257 -6.60 -6.07 19.64
C ARG A 257 -6.33 -4.76 20.35
N LEU A 258 -5.67 -3.81 19.69
CA LEU A 258 -5.42 -2.47 20.20
C LEU A 258 -6.72 -1.74 20.51
N ALA A 259 -7.69 -1.74 19.57
CA ALA A 259 -9.00 -1.14 19.80
C ALA A 259 -9.75 -1.79 20.99
N ALA A 260 -9.64 -3.10 21.13
CA ALA A 260 -10.22 -3.80 22.28
C ALA A 260 -9.59 -3.37 23.62
N ARG A 261 -8.25 -3.16 23.67
CA ARG A 261 -7.54 -2.66 24.86
C ARG A 261 -7.91 -1.22 25.18
N VAL A 262 -8.05 -0.36 24.16
CA VAL A 262 -8.49 1.03 24.34
C VAL A 262 -9.93 1.08 24.87
N ARG A 263 -10.84 0.29 24.30
CA ARG A 263 -12.24 0.23 24.78
C ARG A 263 -12.38 -0.26 26.23
N ARG A 264 -11.49 -1.12 26.69
CA ARG A 264 -11.45 -1.58 28.10
C ARG A 264 -10.76 -0.60 29.04
N GLY A 265 -10.25 0.53 28.53
CA GLY A 265 -9.52 1.52 29.35
C GLY A 265 -8.11 1.07 29.77
N GLU A 266 -7.56 0.02 29.16
CA GLU A 266 -6.19 -0.47 29.42
C GLU A 266 -5.13 0.45 28.76
N LEU A 267 -5.50 1.12 27.68
CA LEU A 267 -4.68 2.07 26.93
C LEU A 267 -5.49 3.33 26.63
N THR A 268 -4.81 4.47 26.63
CA THR A 268 -5.39 5.74 26.17
C THR A 268 -5.34 5.79 24.63
N ALA A 269 -6.41 6.26 24.00
CA ALA A 269 -6.39 6.52 22.55
C ALA A 269 -5.34 7.60 22.23
N PRO A 270 -4.70 7.55 21.05
CA PRO A 270 -3.85 8.64 20.57
C PRO A 270 -4.61 9.97 20.56
N ASP A 271 -3.92 11.04 20.93
CA ASP A 271 -4.43 12.41 20.91
C ASP A 271 -3.99 13.11 19.63
N ASP A 272 -4.92 13.78 18.93
CA ASP A 272 -4.67 14.40 17.63
C ASP A 272 -3.60 15.50 17.68
N ASP A 273 -3.55 16.31 18.75
CA ASP A 273 -2.55 17.36 18.92
C ASP A 273 -1.15 16.76 19.16
N VAL A 274 -1.09 15.65 19.91
CA VAL A 274 0.15 14.89 20.10
C VAL A 274 0.61 14.28 18.78
N LEU A 275 -0.31 13.70 17.99
CA LEU A 275 0.00 13.16 16.66
C LEU A 275 0.51 14.25 15.72
N ALA A 276 -0.13 15.43 15.70
CA ALA A 276 0.31 16.57 14.91
C ALA A 276 1.71 17.05 15.34
N GLY A 277 1.97 17.13 16.64
CA GLY A 277 3.30 17.48 17.19
C GLY A 277 4.38 16.48 16.75
N ARG A 278 4.11 15.18 16.79
CA ARG A 278 5.04 14.14 16.37
C ARG A 278 5.26 14.12 14.85
N TYR A 279 4.25 14.43 14.06
CA TYR A 279 4.44 14.67 12.63
C TYR A 279 5.42 15.81 12.37
N VAL A 280 5.32 16.92 13.10
CA VAL A 280 6.26 18.05 12.99
C VAL A 280 7.68 17.61 13.37
N ILE A 281 7.85 16.86 14.46
CA ILE A 281 9.15 16.29 14.86
C ILE A 281 9.75 15.44 13.72
N ALA A 282 8.95 14.55 13.13
CA ALA A 282 9.41 13.71 12.02
C ALA A 282 9.86 14.56 10.83
N ASP A 283 9.02 15.52 10.41
CA ASP A 283 9.32 16.38 9.26
C ASP A 283 10.59 17.20 9.47
N GLU A 284 10.82 17.73 10.68
CA GLU A 284 12.02 18.49 11.01
C GLU A 284 13.29 17.63 11.01
N MET A 285 13.25 16.47 11.67
CA MET A 285 14.41 15.60 11.78
C MET A 285 14.78 14.97 10.44
N LEU A 286 13.79 14.49 9.69
CA LEU A 286 14.03 13.90 8.37
C LEU A 286 14.50 14.94 7.36
N THR A 287 13.93 16.16 7.38
CA THR A 287 14.39 17.26 6.51
C THR A 287 15.83 17.67 6.86
N ALA A 288 16.17 17.78 8.14
CA ALA A 288 17.53 18.09 8.58
C ALA A 288 18.54 17.00 8.18
N ALA A 289 18.08 15.74 8.04
CA ALA A 289 18.87 14.61 7.57
C ALA A 289 18.91 14.47 6.03
N GLY A 290 18.31 15.41 5.28
CA GLY A 290 18.35 15.45 3.82
C GLY A 290 17.23 14.67 3.12
N TYR A 291 16.22 14.20 3.84
CA TYR A 291 15.03 13.60 3.24
C TYR A 291 14.00 14.68 2.88
N GLY A 292 13.48 14.60 1.67
CA GLY A 292 12.37 15.43 1.23
C GLY A 292 11.02 14.74 1.43
N TRP A 293 10.08 15.42 2.08
CA TRP A 293 8.68 15.00 2.08
C TRP A 293 8.14 14.91 0.64
N TYR A 294 7.40 13.86 0.30
CA TYR A 294 6.80 13.76 -1.03
C TYR A 294 5.30 13.44 -1.05
N GLU A 295 4.78 12.77 -0.02
CA GLU A 295 3.36 12.66 0.28
C GLU A 295 3.17 12.53 1.79
N ILE A 296 1.94 12.50 2.29
CA ILE A 296 1.56 12.73 3.69
C ILE A 296 2.50 12.08 4.72
N SER A 297 2.83 10.81 4.56
CA SER A 297 3.55 10.01 5.57
C SER A 297 4.93 9.55 5.09
N ASN A 298 5.41 10.03 3.94
CA ASN A 298 6.61 9.49 3.31
C ASN A 298 7.64 10.56 2.94
N TRP A 299 8.91 10.27 3.28
CA TRP A 299 10.09 11.07 2.99
C TRP A 299 11.13 10.24 2.24
N ALA A 300 11.84 10.84 1.30
CA ALA A 300 12.86 10.18 0.49
C ALA A 300 14.08 11.09 0.27
N THR A 301 15.25 10.50 0.05
CA THR A 301 16.50 11.21 -0.22
C THR A 301 16.53 11.87 -1.61
N GLY A 302 15.53 11.64 -2.43
CA GLY A 302 15.38 12.25 -3.75
C GLY A 302 14.25 11.58 -4.56
N ARG A 303 13.97 12.10 -5.75
CA ARG A 303 12.91 11.54 -6.61
C ARG A 303 13.08 10.05 -6.92
N PRO A 304 14.28 9.52 -7.24
CA PRO A 304 14.44 8.10 -7.51
C PRO A 304 14.15 7.19 -6.30
N ALA A 305 14.30 7.72 -5.09
CA ALA A 305 14.05 6.98 -3.86
C ALA A 305 12.57 6.98 -3.42
N ARG A 306 11.69 7.79 -4.03
CA ARG A 306 10.26 7.71 -3.81
C ARG A 306 9.74 6.35 -4.24
N CYS A 307 8.81 5.77 -3.49
CA CYS A 307 8.19 4.50 -3.88
C CYS A 307 7.30 4.73 -5.11
N ALA A 308 7.70 4.18 -6.26
CA ALA A 308 6.99 4.37 -7.52
C ALA A 308 5.59 3.75 -7.48
N HIS A 309 5.43 2.61 -6.80
CA HIS A 309 4.12 1.98 -6.64
C HIS A 309 3.18 2.83 -5.77
N ASN A 310 3.68 3.45 -4.69
CA ASN A 310 2.91 4.39 -3.89
C ASN A 310 2.51 5.63 -4.72
N MET A 311 3.47 6.18 -5.48
CA MET A 311 3.19 7.31 -6.38
C MET A 311 2.15 6.98 -7.44
N LEU A 312 2.08 5.72 -7.91
CA LEU A 312 1.06 5.29 -8.86
C LEU A 312 -0.36 5.48 -8.28
N TYR A 313 -0.59 5.17 -7.01
CA TYR A 313 -1.87 5.42 -6.33
C TYR A 313 -2.19 6.93 -6.26
N TRP A 314 -1.24 7.73 -5.80
CA TRP A 314 -1.41 9.18 -5.64
C TRP A 314 -1.65 9.92 -6.95
N THR A 315 -1.09 9.44 -8.06
CA THR A 315 -1.23 10.07 -9.38
C THR A 315 -2.39 9.52 -10.21
N GLY A 316 -3.19 8.60 -9.66
CA GLY A 316 -4.36 8.03 -10.33
C GLY A 316 -4.00 7.06 -11.45
N GLY A 317 -2.92 6.29 -11.28
CA GLY A 317 -2.54 5.20 -12.17
C GLY A 317 -3.51 4.01 -12.07
N ASP A 318 -3.32 3.06 -12.95
CA ASP A 318 -4.06 1.81 -12.95
C ASP A 318 -3.26 0.71 -12.24
N TRP A 319 -3.93 -0.15 -11.48
CA TRP A 319 -3.29 -1.34 -10.90
C TRP A 319 -4.25 -2.50 -10.80
N TRP A 320 -3.68 -3.71 -10.82
CA TRP A 320 -4.41 -4.93 -10.52
C TRP A 320 -3.88 -5.56 -9.25
N GLY A 321 -4.76 -5.79 -8.29
CA GLY A 321 -4.44 -6.48 -7.03
C GLY A 321 -4.64 -7.99 -7.18
N ILE A 322 -3.61 -8.74 -6.83
CA ILE A 322 -3.55 -10.20 -6.83
C ILE A 322 -3.62 -10.69 -5.39
N GLY A 323 -4.39 -11.72 -5.13
CA GLY A 323 -4.48 -12.36 -3.81
C GLY A 323 -5.75 -12.03 -3.03
N PRO A 324 -6.01 -12.74 -1.91
CA PRO A 324 -7.23 -12.57 -1.11
C PRO A 324 -7.28 -11.20 -0.45
N GLY A 325 -8.40 -10.49 -0.64
CA GLY A 325 -8.60 -9.14 -0.12
C GLY A 325 -7.85 -8.03 -0.87
N ALA A 326 -7.12 -8.36 -1.94
CA ALA A 326 -6.44 -7.36 -2.75
C ALA A 326 -7.42 -6.41 -3.42
N HIS A 327 -7.07 -5.13 -3.46
CA HIS A 327 -7.82 -4.08 -4.13
C HIS A 327 -7.21 -3.77 -5.49
N SER A 328 -8.04 -3.40 -6.45
CA SER A 328 -7.66 -3.03 -7.80
C SER A 328 -8.34 -1.74 -8.23
N HIS A 329 -7.72 -1.04 -9.18
CA HIS A 329 -8.29 0.13 -9.84
C HIS A 329 -7.88 0.15 -11.31
N VAL A 330 -8.85 0.23 -12.19
CA VAL A 330 -8.63 0.43 -13.62
C VAL A 330 -9.66 1.41 -14.15
N GLY A 331 -9.22 2.55 -14.61
CA GLY A 331 -10.05 3.53 -15.29
C GLY A 331 -11.28 4.01 -14.52
N GLY A 332 -11.15 4.26 -13.21
CA GLY A 332 -12.26 4.69 -12.35
C GLY A 332 -13.17 3.56 -11.87
N THR A 333 -12.84 2.30 -12.18
CA THR A 333 -13.49 1.14 -11.58
C THR A 333 -12.58 0.55 -10.52
N ARG A 334 -13.06 0.48 -9.30
CA ARG A 334 -12.38 -0.15 -8.17
C ARG A 334 -13.09 -1.44 -7.81
N TRP A 335 -12.34 -2.47 -7.46
CA TRP A 335 -12.89 -3.72 -6.91
C TRP A 335 -11.92 -4.33 -5.92
N TRP A 336 -12.44 -5.26 -5.13
CA TRP A 336 -11.65 -6.02 -4.16
C TRP A 336 -12.00 -7.49 -4.20
N ASN A 337 -10.99 -8.30 -3.97
CA ASN A 337 -11.13 -9.75 -3.92
C ASN A 337 -11.79 -10.21 -2.61
N VAL A 338 -12.33 -11.42 -2.61
CA VAL A 338 -12.81 -12.08 -1.39
C VAL A 338 -11.66 -12.15 -0.37
N ARG A 339 -11.98 -11.86 0.89
CA ARG A 339 -10.99 -11.75 1.95
C ARG A 339 -10.42 -13.10 2.37
N HIS A 340 -11.29 -14.12 2.53
CA HIS A 340 -10.87 -15.42 3.05
C HIS A 340 -10.03 -16.20 2.03
N PRO A 341 -8.81 -16.66 2.38
CA PRO A 341 -7.89 -17.33 1.44
C PRO A 341 -8.50 -18.56 0.77
N ALA A 342 -9.23 -19.41 1.51
CA ALA A 342 -9.85 -20.61 0.90
C ALA A 342 -10.98 -20.25 -0.11
N ALA A 343 -11.74 -19.17 0.15
CA ALA A 343 -12.76 -18.70 -0.80
C ALA A 343 -12.09 -18.13 -2.06
N TYR A 344 -10.98 -17.44 -1.92
CA TYR A 344 -10.16 -16.95 -3.02
C TYR A 344 -9.64 -18.12 -3.87
N ALA A 345 -9.02 -19.13 -3.24
CA ALA A 345 -8.51 -20.31 -3.95
C ALA A 345 -9.62 -21.06 -4.70
N ALA A 346 -10.78 -21.24 -4.08
CA ALA A 346 -11.92 -21.91 -4.72
C ALA A 346 -12.38 -21.20 -6.00
N ARG A 347 -12.47 -19.84 -5.97
CA ARG A 347 -12.86 -19.06 -7.15
C ARG A 347 -11.81 -19.15 -8.25
N ILE A 348 -10.53 -18.95 -7.93
CA ILE A 348 -9.43 -19.04 -8.90
C ILE A 348 -9.36 -20.44 -9.52
N SER A 349 -9.46 -21.50 -8.71
CA SER A 349 -9.42 -22.90 -9.20
C SER A 349 -10.61 -23.25 -10.11
N SER A 350 -11.76 -22.60 -9.93
CA SER A 350 -12.92 -22.76 -10.80
C SER A 350 -12.88 -21.89 -12.08
N GLY A 351 -11.85 -21.04 -12.22
CA GLY A 351 -11.74 -20.08 -13.33
C GLY A 351 -12.67 -18.87 -13.21
N ALA A 352 -13.31 -18.68 -12.04
CA ALA A 352 -14.17 -17.54 -11.77
C ALA A 352 -13.37 -16.35 -11.20
N SER A 353 -13.92 -15.16 -11.33
CA SER A 353 -13.36 -13.92 -10.73
C SER A 353 -13.25 -14.07 -9.21
N PRO A 354 -12.09 -13.76 -8.62
CA PRO A 354 -11.96 -13.67 -7.17
C PRO A 354 -12.63 -12.42 -6.58
N GLY A 355 -13.06 -11.47 -7.43
CA GLY A 355 -13.67 -10.20 -7.02
C GLY A 355 -14.96 -10.42 -6.22
N GLN A 356 -15.07 -9.73 -5.07
CA GLN A 356 -16.24 -9.75 -4.21
C GLN A 356 -17.24 -8.68 -4.62
N ALA A 357 -16.80 -7.44 -4.69
CA ALA A 357 -17.62 -6.30 -5.05
C ALA A 357 -16.77 -5.25 -5.77
N ARG A 358 -17.45 -4.32 -6.46
CA ARG A 358 -16.82 -3.23 -7.21
C ARG A 358 -17.60 -1.93 -7.07
N GLU A 359 -16.90 -0.83 -7.30
CA GLU A 359 -17.46 0.51 -7.45
C GLU A 359 -17.05 1.08 -8.82
N ILE A 360 -17.95 1.77 -9.45
CA ILE A 360 -17.70 2.48 -10.71
C ILE A 360 -17.87 3.95 -10.41
N LEU A 361 -16.77 4.68 -10.39
CA LEU A 361 -16.75 6.10 -10.06
C LEU A 361 -17.44 6.93 -11.16
N THR A 362 -18.28 7.86 -10.75
CA THR A 362 -18.78 8.93 -11.61
C THR A 362 -17.66 9.91 -11.96
N GLY A 363 -17.90 10.76 -12.97
CA GLY A 363 -16.96 11.82 -13.31
C GLY A 363 -16.69 12.80 -12.15
N ALA A 364 -17.71 13.10 -11.34
CA ALA A 364 -17.58 13.96 -10.17
C ALA A 364 -16.74 13.32 -9.07
N GLU A 365 -16.97 12.04 -8.76
CA GLU A 365 -16.18 11.30 -7.77
C GLU A 365 -14.72 11.15 -8.21
N THR A 366 -14.48 10.83 -9.50
CA THR A 366 -13.12 10.78 -10.07
C THR A 366 -12.41 12.13 -9.96
N HIS A 367 -13.13 13.23 -10.19
CA HIS A 367 -12.58 14.58 -10.06
C HIS A 367 -12.23 14.89 -8.61
N LEU A 368 -13.14 14.65 -7.67
CA LEU A 368 -12.92 14.85 -6.24
C LEU A 368 -11.73 14.05 -5.74
N GLU A 369 -11.67 12.75 -6.08
CA GLU A 369 -10.55 11.88 -5.71
C GLU A 369 -9.23 12.41 -6.27
N ARG A 370 -9.21 12.87 -7.52
CA ARG A 370 -8.01 13.45 -8.13
C ARG A 370 -7.53 14.71 -7.41
N VAL A 371 -8.44 15.62 -7.03
CA VAL A 371 -8.11 16.81 -6.23
C VAL A 371 -7.58 16.38 -4.87
N MET A 372 -8.26 15.44 -4.21
CA MET A 372 -7.89 14.91 -2.90
C MET A 372 -6.48 14.30 -2.90
N LEU A 373 -6.14 13.47 -3.89
CA LEU A 373 -4.85 12.79 -3.98
C LEU A 373 -3.73 13.77 -4.32
N LEU A 374 -3.88 14.56 -5.39
CA LEU A 374 -2.81 15.43 -5.86
C LEU A 374 -2.51 16.59 -4.91
N THR A 375 -3.49 17.06 -4.14
CA THR A 375 -3.27 18.09 -3.10
C THR A 375 -2.29 17.61 -2.03
N ARG A 376 -2.23 16.32 -1.74
CA ARG A 376 -1.37 15.72 -0.71
C ARG A 376 0.05 15.42 -1.16
N LEU A 377 0.39 15.71 -2.41
CA LEU A 377 1.72 15.52 -2.96
C LEU A 377 2.60 16.77 -2.82
N SER A 378 3.89 16.57 -2.62
CA SER A 378 4.88 17.66 -2.69
C SER A 378 5.00 18.26 -4.10
N ASP A 379 4.65 17.48 -5.12
CA ASP A 379 4.55 17.96 -6.51
C ASP A 379 3.34 18.87 -6.72
N GLY A 380 2.41 18.92 -5.76
CA GLY A 380 1.26 19.81 -5.67
C GLY A 380 0.11 19.50 -6.64
N CYS A 381 -1.05 20.09 -6.37
CA CYS A 381 -2.25 20.01 -7.18
C CYS A 381 -2.16 21.00 -8.34
N PRO A 382 -2.27 20.56 -9.62
CA PRO A 382 -2.35 21.49 -10.74
C PRO A 382 -3.61 22.35 -10.66
N LEU A 383 -3.48 23.68 -10.80
CA LEU A 383 -4.63 24.60 -10.78
C LEU A 383 -5.60 24.35 -11.93
N THR A 384 -5.11 23.77 -13.03
CA THR A 384 -5.90 23.47 -14.23
C THR A 384 -6.97 22.41 -14.01
N ILE A 385 -6.80 21.52 -13.00
CA ILE A 385 -7.81 20.51 -12.70
C ILE A 385 -8.93 21.03 -11.81
N LEU A 386 -8.74 22.16 -11.12
CA LEU A 386 -9.73 22.71 -10.19
C LEU A 386 -10.93 23.29 -10.98
N ASN A 387 -12.12 23.13 -10.42
CA ASN A 387 -13.32 23.81 -10.88
C ASN A 387 -13.23 25.33 -10.61
N PRO A 388 -14.14 26.18 -11.08
CA PRO A 388 -14.07 27.62 -10.86
C PRO A 388 -14.03 28.01 -9.38
N ASP A 389 -14.82 27.35 -8.51
CA ASP A 389 -14.90 27.65 -7.09
C ASP A 389 -13.60 27.25 -6.37
N GLY A 390 -13.06 26.07 -6.68
CA GLY A 390 -11.78 25.62 -6.18
C GLY A 390 -10.63 26.56 -6.58
N ARG A 391 -10.62 27.06 -7.81
CA ARG A 391 -9.63 28.07 -8.24
C ARG A 391 -9.76 29.38 -7.47
N ALA A 392 -10.99 29.85 -7.23
CA ALA A 392 -11.22 31.04 -6.44
C ALA A 392 -10.74 30.87 -4.97
N ALA A 393 -10.83 29.65 -4.43
CA ALA A 393 -10.38 29.34 -3.07
C ALA A 393 -8.85 29.31 -2.92
N VAL A 394 -8.08 29.11 -3.99
CA VAL A 394 -6.59 28.98 -3.94
C VAL A 394 -5.94 30.17 -3.26
N ALA A 395 -6.37 31.40 -3.59
CA ALA A 395 -5.81 32.61 -3.00
C ALA A 395 -6.01 32.68 -1.48
N ARG A 396 -7.20 32.24 -1.00
CA ARG A 396 -7.50 32.15 0.44
C ARG A 396 -6.65 31.09 1.13
N VAL A 397 -6.54 29.88 0.55
CA VAL A 397 -5.68 28.80 1.09
C VAL A 397 -4.24 29.29 1.22
N ALA A 398 -3.73 30.07 0.27
CA ALA A 398 -2.40 30.64 0.33
C ALA A 398 -2.29 31.75 1.40
N ALA A 399 -3.29 32.64 1.50
CA ALA A 399 -3.34 33.70 2.50
C ALA A 399 -3.41 33.15 3.94
N ASP A 400 -4.13 32.05 4.14
CA ASP A 400 -4.24 31.32 5.41
C ASP A 400 -2.94 30.55 5.76
N GLY A 401 -1.91 30.61 4.90
CA GLY A 401 -0.64 29.94 5.12
C GLY A 401 -0.67 28.42 4.96
N LEU A 402 -1.76 27.85 4.39
CA LEU A 402 -1.94 26.42 4.23
C LEU A 402 -1.35 25.88 2.92
N GLY A 403 -1.09 26.73 1.95
CA GLY A 403 -0.52 26.37 0.66
C GLY A 403 0.37 27.47 0.08
N ARG A 404 1.16 27.09 -0.92
CA ARG A 404 1.97 28.02 -1.72
C ARG A 404 1.70 27.74 -3.20
N ILE A 405 1.56 28.80 -4.00
CA ILE A 405 1.42 28.70 -5.45
C ILE A 405 2.84 28.65 -6.02
N ILE A 406 3.14 27.60 -6.77
CA ILE A 406 4.42 27.40 -7.45
C ILE A 406 4.20 27.60 -8.95
N ASP A 407 5.05 28.42 -9.59
CA ASP A 407 5.08 28.73 -11.02
C ASP A 407 3.73 29.22 -11.60
N ASN A 408 2.84 29.74 -10.73
CA ASN A 408 1.44 30.07 -11.05
C ASN A 408 0.59 28.89 -11.60
N GLU A 409 1.06 27.65 -11.42
CA GLU A 409 0.45 26.47 -12.02
C GLU A 409 -0.04 25.45 -10.99
N ARG A 410 0.58 25.41 -9.80
CA ARG A 410 0.33 24.36 -8.82
C ARG A 410 0.21 24.91 -7.41
N LEU A 411 -0.72 24.33 -6.64
CA LEU A 411 -0.83 24.56 -5.21
C LEU A 411 -0.09 23.44 -4.45
N VAL A 412 0.92 23.78 -3.70
CA VAL A 412 1.67 22.87 -2.83
C VAL A 412 1.38 23.19 -1.37
N LEU A 413 1.03 22.20 -0.57
CA LEU A 413 0.75 22.37 0.85
C LEU A 413 2.01 22.81 1.61
N THR A 414 1.83 23.76 2.54
CA THR A 414 2.82 24.03 3.60
C THR A 414 2.78 22.90 4.66
N ARG A 415 3.68 22.92 5.63
CA ARG A 415 3.60 21.98 6.77
C ARG A 415 2.26 22.11 7.51
N SER A 416 1.79 23.32 7.77
CA SER A 416 0.46 23.55 8.37
C SER A 416 -0.66 23.04 7.47
N GLY A 417 -0.55 23.24 6.15
CA GLY A 417 -1.51 22.71 5.17
C GLY A 417 -1.54 21.19 5.12
N ARG A 418 -0.42 20.52 5.34
CA ARG A 418 -0.37 19.03 5.40
C ARG A 418 -1.15 18.48 6.60
N LEU A 419 -1.04 19.12 7.75
CA LEU A 419 -1.81 18.78 8.96
C LEU A 419 -3.31 19.05 8.78
N LEU A 420 -3.68 19.98 7.91
CA LEU A 420 -5.05 20.37 7.61
C LEU A 420 -5.48 20.01 6.18
N ALA A 421 -4.88 18.96 5.61
CA ALA A 421 -5.08 18.61 4.20
C ALA A 421 -6.54 18.40 3.83
N ASP A 422 -7.36 17.81 4.70
CA ASP A 422 -8.79 17.61 4.47
C ASP A 422 -9.58 18.92 4.38
N THR A 423 -9.19 19.92 5.17
CA THR A 423 -9.78 21.26 5.12
C THR A 423 -9.43 21.94 3.80
N VAL A 424 -8.17 21.83 3.36
CA VAL A 424 -7.75 22.37 2.06
C VAL A 424 -8.49 21.66 0.92
N VAL A 425 -8.56 20.34 0.93
CA VAL A 425 -9.30 19.58 -0.11
C VAL A 425 -10.75 20.02 -0.20
N ARG A 426 -11.45 20.13 0.94
CA ARG A 426 -12.85 20.64 0.96
C ARG A 426 -12.99 22.05 0.40
N ALA A 427 -11.99 22.90 0.53
CA ALA A 427 -12.02 24.23 -0.04
C ALA A 427 -11.77 24.25 -1.55
N LEU A 428 -11.10 23.23 -2.09
CA LEU A 428 -10.71 23.14 -3.50
C LEU A 428 -11.68 22.29 -4.35
N SER A 429 -12.66 21.59 -3.74
CA SER A 429 -13.55 20.61 -4.41
C SER A 429 -14.88 21.19 -4.89
#